data_2d9a1dd1e47954ee416518ae5232da87
#
_entry.id   2d9a1dd1e47954ee416518ae5232da87
#
_cell.length_a   1.000
_cell.length_b   1.000
_cell.length_c   1.000
_cell.angle_alpha   90.00
_cell.angle_beta   90.00
_cell.angle_gamma   90.00
#
_symmetry.space_group_name_H-M   'P 1'
#
loop_
_entity.id
_entity.type
_entity.pdbx_description
1 polymer ?
#
loop_
_entity_poly.entity_id
_entity_poly.type
_entity_poly.pdbx_seq_one_letter_code
_entity_poly.pdbx_strand_id
1 'polypeptide(L)'
;MNSKIWTNEEIIQAFHLMWDNFPEPVMITQKNREMIAVNKKGEELGLKPGIKCSSIGKPENHKGCRCNEAVNSNIPVCITYDGAFGKAFGYWIPIPGKPDWIIHFGVGNTFNYEKQKQ
;
A
#
# COMPACT_ATOMS: atom_id res chain seq x y z
N MET A 1 10.07 21.10 -19.72
CA MET A 1 9.52 19.79 -19.37
C MET A 1 8.03 19.88 -19.11
N ASN A 2 7.28 19.01 -19.71
CA ASN A 2 5.85 18.98 -19.49
C ASN A 2 5.52 18.25 -18.22
N SER A 3 4.70 18.88 -17.41
CA SER A 3 4.16 18.25 -16.22
C SER A 3 2.74 17.81 -16.53
N LYS A 4 2.57 16.54 -16.77
CA LYS A 4 1.23 16.01 -16.94
C LYS A 4 0.53 15.98 -15.60
N ILE A 5 -0.71 16.45 -15.57
CA ILE A 5 -1.56 16.30 -14.39
C ILE A 5 -2.38 15.03 -14.61
N TRP A 6 -2.12 14.03 -13.77
CA TRP A 6 -2.83 12.76 -13.87
C TRP A 6 -4.17 12.86 -13.14
N THR A 7 -5.23 12.41 -13.79
CA THR A 7 -6.52 12.32 -13.12
C THR A 7 -6.52 11.19 -12.12
N ASN A 8 -7.44 11.23 -11.16
CA ASN A 8 -7.57 10.14 -10.19
C ASN A 8 -7.80 8.81 -10.91
N GLU A 9 -8.65 8.81 -11.94
CA GLU A 9 -8.94 7.60 -12.70
C GLU A 9 -7.71 7.06 -13.39
N GLU A 10 -6.90 7.93 -13.97
CA GLU A 10 -5.66 7.50 -14.64
C GLU A 10 -4.69 6.88 -13.65
N ILE A 11 -4.57 7.47 -12.46
CA ILE A 11 -3.70 6.92 -11.43
C ILE A 11 -4.18 5.55 -10.99
N ILE A 12 -5.50 5.40 -10.79
CA ILE A 12 -6.08 4.12 -10.38
C ILE A 12 -5.87 3.06 -11.47
N GLN A 13 -6.04 3.41 -12.74
CA GLN A 13 -5.80 2.49 -13.85
C GLN A 13 -4.34 2.06 -13.89
N ALA A 14 -3.42 3.00 -13.74
CA ALA A 14 -1.99 2.69 -13.72
C ALA A 14 -1.65 1.78 -12.53
N PHE A 15 -2.27 2.02 -11.38
CA PHE A 15 -2.10 1.19 -10.21
C PHE A 15 -2.48 -0.26 -10.51
N HIS A 16 -3.65 -0.48 -11.07
CA HIS A 16 -4.10 -1.85 -11.38
C HIS A 16 -3.22 -2.52 -12.43
N LEU A 17 -2.79 -1.76 -13.43
CA LEU A 17 -1.90 -2.29 -14.45
C LEU A 17 -0.60 -2.81 -13.84
N MET A 18 -0.07 -2.12 -12.85
CA MET A 18 1.24 -2.42 -12.29
C MET A 18 1.20 -3.36 -11.08
N TRP A 19 0.11 -3.36 -10.32
CA TRP A 19 0.10 -4.03 -9.02
C TRP A 19 -0.89 -5.18 -8.90
N ASP A 20 -1.81 -5.37 -9.86
CA ASP A 20 -2.84 -6.42 -9.71
C ASP A 20 -2.26 -7.82 -9.59
N ASN A 21 -1.12 -8.08 -10.18
CA ASN A 21 -0.50 -9.40 -10.10
C ASN A 21 0.57 -9.52 -9.01
N PHE A 22 0.76 -8.47 -8.22
CA PHE A 22 1.69 -8.58 -7.09
C PHE A 22 1.13 -9.57 -6.07
N PRO A 23 1.95 -10.48 -5.53
CA PRO A 23 1.45 -11.60 -4.72
C PRO A 23 0.97 -11.23 -3.30
N GLU A 24 1.12 -10.00 -2.89
CA GLU A 24 0.60 -9.55 -1.60
C GLU A 24 -0.30 -8.35 -1.79
N PRO A 25 -1.12 -8.00 -0.77
CA PRO A 25 -2.01 -6.84 -0.90
C PRO A 25 -1.24 -5.55 -1.12
N VAL A 26 -1.70 -4.76 -2.06
CA VAL A 26 -1.19 -3.40 -2.30
C VAL A 26 -2.39 -2.48 -2.40
N MET A 27 -2.28 -1.30 -1.83
CA MET A 27 -3.39 -0.35 -1.85
C MET A 27 -2.89 1.07 -2.04
N ILE A 28 -3.76 1.91 -2.58
CA ILE A 28 -3.58 3.36 -2.51
C ILE A 28 -4.45 3.83 -1.35
N THR A 29 -3.85 4.54 -0.40
CA THR A 29 -4.60 5.13 0.71
C THR A 29 -4.44 6.64 0.71
N GLN A 30 -5.45 7.34 1.21
CA GLN A 30 -5.38 8.76 1.44
C GLN A 30 -4.82 9.06 2.83
N LYS A 31 -4.53 10.33 3.06
CA LYS A 31 -4.06 10.81 4.36
C LYS A 31 -5.00 10.39 5.50
N ASN A 32 -6.31 10.34 5.24
CA ASN A 32 -7.29 9.94 6.25
C ASN A 32 -7.43 8.44 6.41
N ARG A 33 -6.60 7.67 5.74
CA ARG A 33 -6.57 6.19 5.74
C ARG A 33 -7.62 5.53 4.88
N GLU A 34 -8.44 6.28 4.14
CA GLU A 34 -9.40 5.67 3.24
C GLU A 34 -8.67 5.00 2.07
N MET A 35 -9.02 3.75 1.78
CA MET A 35 -8.45 3.04 0.64
C MET A 35 -9.12 3.54 -0.64
N ILE A 36 -8.28 3.94 -1.60
CA ILE A 36 -8.73 4.46 -2.88
C ILE A 36 -8.77 3.36 -3.93
N ALA A 37 -7.79 2.47 -3.90
CA ALA A 37 -7.67 1.35 -4.81
C ALA A 37 -6.99 0.20 -4.10
N VAL A 38 -7.32 -1.02 -4.50
CA VAL A 38 -6.79 -2.25 -3.89
C VAL A 38 -6.51 -3.21 -5.02
N ASN A 39 -5.35 -3.89 -4.98
CA ASN A 39 -5.03 -4.85 -6.03
C ASN A 39 -5.83 -6.15 -5.86
N LYS A 40 -5.68 -7.08 -6.81
CA LYS A 40 -6.42 -8.36 -6.78
C LYS A 40 -6.24 -9.11 -5.46
N LYS A 41 -4.99 -9.20 -5.00
CA LYS A 41 -4.71 -9.96 -3.78
C LYS A 41 -5.37 -9.31 -2.57
N GLY A 42 -5.37 -7.99 -2.52
CA GLY A 42 -6.07 -7.28 -1.46
C GLY A 42 -7.56 -7.56 -1.48
N GLU A 43 -8.16 -7.55 -2.66
CA GLU A 43 -9.58 -7.88 -2.80
C GLU A 43 -9.88 -9.28 -2.33
N GLU A 44 -9.02 -10.25 -2.67
CA GLU A 44 -9.19 -11.64 -2.24
C GLU A 44 -9.18 -11.75 -0.71
N LEU A 45 -8.47 -10.86 -0.04
CA LEU A 45 -8.38 -10.86 1.42
C LEU A 45 -9.43 -9.97 2.09
N GLY A 46 -10.37 -9.44 1.31
CA GLY A 46 -11.49 -8.67 1.86
C GLY A 46 -11.29 -7.17 1.91
N LEU A 47 -10.19 -6.66 1.39
CA LEU A 47 -9.96 -5.22 1.32
C LEU A 47 -10.70 -4.64 0.12
N LYS A 48 -11.14 -3.39 0.23
CA LYS A 48 -11.84 -2.75 -0.90
C LYS A 48 -11.82 -1.23 -0.73
N PRO A 49 -11.96 -0.51 -1.86
CA PRO A 49 -12.03 0.95 -1.80
C PRO A 49 -13.18 1.43 -0.93
N GLY A 50 -12.98 2.57 -0.30
CA GLY A 50 -13.99 3.19 0.55
C GLY A 50 -13.86 2.83 2.01
N ILE A 51 -13.14 1.77 2.35
CA ILE A 51 -12.93 1.37 3.74
C ILE A 51 -11.63 2.01 4.23
N LYS A 52 -11.60 2.43 5.47
CA LYS A 52 -10.37 2.94 6.07
C LYS A 52 -9.49 1.78 6.48
N CYS A 53 -8.22 1.81 6.08
CA CYS A 53 -7.29 0.75 6.41
C CYS A 53 -7.12 0.64 7.94
N SER A 54 -7.26 1.75 8.67
CA SER A 54 -7.16 1.73 10.12
C SER A 54 -8.30 0.97 10.80
N SER A 55 -9.37 0.65 10.07
CA SER A 55 -10.48 -0.13 10.62
C SER A 55 -10.26 -1.64 10.48
N ILE A 56 -9.19 -2.05 9.80
CA ILE A 56 -8.90 -3.46 9.54
C ILE A 56 -8.07 -4.01 10.69
N GLY A 57 -8.48 -5.17 11.20
CA GLY A 57 -7.73 -5.83 12.28
C GLY A 57 -7.83 -5.12 13.61
N LYS A 58 -6.83 -5.31 14.46
CA LYS A 58 -6.81 -4.76 15.80
C LYS A 58 -6.07 -3.42 15.84
N PRO A 59 -6.40 -2.53 16.81
CA PRO A 59 -5.71 -1.24 16.92
C PRO A 59 -4.19 -1.36 16.99
N GLU A 60 -3.65 -2.37 17.67
CA GLU A 60 -2.21 -2.55 17.80
C GLU A 60 -1.53 -2.85 16.46
N ASN A 61 -2.29 -3.35 15.48
CA ASN A 61 -1.73 -3.61 14.15
C ASN A 61 -1.36 -2.32 13.42
N HIS A 62 -1.84 -1.18 13.90
CA HIS A 62 -1.65 0.11 13.23
C HIS A 62 -0.67 1.02 13.95
N LYS A 63 -0.07 0.56 15.04
CA LYS A 63 0.88 1.38 15.82
C LYS A 63 2.11 1.77 15.03
N GLY A 64 2.55 0.91 14.12
CA GLY A 64 3.71 1.18 13.28
C GLY A 64 3.41 1.91 11.99
N CYS A 65 2.19 2.37 11.79
CA CYS A 65 1.80 3.02 10.54
C CYS A 65 2.56 4.34 10.36
N ARG A 66 3.17 4.50 9.18
CA ARG A 66 3.96 5.68 8.85
C ARG A 66 3.34 6.51 7.75
N CYS A 67 2.03 6.36 7.54
CA CYS A 67 1.33 7.07 6.47
C CYS A 67 1.49 8.58 6.58
N ASN A 68 1.30 9.15 7.79
CA ASN A 68 1.44 10.59 8.00
C ASN A 68 2.86 11.07 7.70
N GLU A 69 3.85 10.28 8.09
CA GLU A 69 5.24 10.62 7.83
C GLU A 69 5.50 10.70 6.33
N ALA A 70 5.04 9.71 5.58
CA ALA A 70 5.23 9.70 4.13
C ALA A 70 4.49 10.85 3.44
N VAL A 71 3.25 11.12 3.86
CA VAL A 71 2.47 12.22 3.29
C VAL A 71 3.15 13.55 3.56
N ASN A 72 3.57 13.79 4.81
CA ASN A 72 4.12 15.08 5.19
C ASN A 72 5.50 15.34 4.60
N SER A 73 6.32 14.30 4.48
CA SER A 73 7.68 14.45 3.94
C SER A 73 7.74 14.34 2.42
N ASN A 74 6.72 13.72 1.83
CA ASN A 74 6.67 13.42 0.39
C ASN A 74 7.87 12.58 -0.07
N ILE A 75 8.34 11.70 0.81
CA ILE A 75 9.42 10.75 0.48
C ILE A 75 8.98 9.36 0.93
N PRO A 76 9.53 8.29 0.31
CA PRO A 76 9.18 6.93 0.71
C PRO A 76 9.63 6.64 2.14
N VAL A 77 8.79 5.88 2.85
CA VAL A 77 9.10 5.41 4.19
C VAL A 77 9.03 3.89 4.18
N CYS A 78 10.00 3.25 4.79
CA CYS A 78 10.05 1.80 4.89
C CYS A 78 10.40 1.41 6.32
N ILE A 79 9.76 0.36 6.81
CA ILE A 79 10.12 -0.23 8.10
C ILE A 79 10.38 -1.72 7.91
N THR A 80 11.11 -2.30 8.85
CA THR A 80 11.28 -3.75 8.91
C THR A 80 10.64 -4.25 10.21
N TYR A 81 10.13 -5.46 10.17
CA TYR A 81 9.51 -6.07 11.35
C TYR A 81 9.48 -7.58 11.18
N ASP A 82 9.11 -8.29 12.22
CA ASP A 82 8.98 -9.74 12.16
C ASP A 82 7.59 -10.09 11.67
N GLY A 83 7.51 -10.72 10.49
CA GLY A 83 6.26 -11.13 9.89
C GLY A 83 6.01 -12.62 10.07
N ALA A 84 4.96 -13.10 9.43
CA ALA A 84 4.54 -14.49 9.55
C ALA A 84 5.59 -15.47 9.00
N PHE A 85 6.39 -15.04 8.04
CA PHE A 85 7.37 -15.90 7.36
C PHE A 85 8.81 -15.39 7.55
N GLY A 86 9.07 -14.69 8.65
CA GLY A 86 10.38 -14.14 8.94
C GLY A 86 10.40 -12.63 8.79
N LYS A 87 11.55 -12.10 8.36
CA LYS A 87 11.69 -10.65 8.19
C LYS A 87 10.74 -10.13 7.15
N ALA A 88 10.00 -9.08 7.50
CA ALA A 88 9.04 -8.45 6.61
C ALA A 88 9.33 -6.96 6.51
N PHE A 89 8.77 -6.33 5.48
CA PHE A 89 9.00 -4.92 5.17
C PHE A 89 7.66 -4.24 4.93
N GLY A 90 7.49 -3.03 5.47
CA GLY A 90 6.32 -2.21 5.18
C GLY A 90 6.76 -0.97 4.42
N TYR A 91 5.99 -0.58 3.42
CA TYR A 91 6.30 0.56 2.56
C TYR A 91 5.13 1.53 2.50
N TRP A 92 5.46 2.82 2.55
CA TRP A 92 4.52 3.91 2.31
C TRP A 92 5.18 4.83 1.29
N ILE A 93 4.69 4.83 0.06
CA ILE A 93 5.34 5.50 -1.06
C ILE A 93 4.42 6.58 -1.61
N PRO A 94 4.81 7.86 -1.50
CA PRO A 94 3.99 8.94 -2.06
C PRO A 94 3.89 8.83 -3.58
N ILE A 95 2.73 9.18 -4.10
CA ILE A 95 2.52 9.20 -5.55
C ILE A 95 2.88 10.60 -6.05
N PRO A 96 3.84 10.72 -6.98
CA PRO A 96 4.23 12.03 -7.51
C PRO A 96 3.02 12.79 -8.08
N GLY A 97 2.91 14.06 -7.70
CA GLY A 97 1.82 14.90 -8.18
C GLY A 97 0.48 14.67 -7.50
N LYS A 98 0.41 13.80 -6.50
CA LYS A 98 -0.82 13.50 -5.79
C LYS A 98 -0.54 13.50 -4.28
N PRO A 99 -0.45 14.70 -3.67
CA PRO A 99 0.15 14.85 -2.34
C PRO A 99 -0.44 14.03 -1.20
N ASP A 100 -1.74 13.71 -1.25
CA ASP A 100 -2.37 13.01 -0.14
C ASP A 100 -2.55 11.52 -0.38
N TRP A 101 -2.05 11.02 -1.51
CA TRP A 101 -2.17 9.60 -1.86
C TRP A 101 -0.85 8.87 -1.70
N ILE A 102 -0.93 7.69 -1.09
CA ILE A 102 0.23 6.85 -0.75
C ILE A 102 -0.03 5.45 -1.26
N ILE A 103 0.98 4.83 -1.88
CA ILE A 103 0.94 3.39 -2.12
C ILE A 103 1.47 2.73 -0.86
N HIS A 104 0.66 1.83 -0.30
CA HIS A 104 1.01 1.13 0.93
C HIS A 104 0.94 -0.37 0.71
N PHE A 105 1.99 -1.07 1.13
CA PHE A 105 2.03 -2.53 1.05
C PHE A 105 3.10 -3.07 1.98
N GLY A 106 3.02 -4.37 2.22
CA GLY A 106 4.07 -5.08 2.95
C GLY A 106 4.63 -6.21 2.10
N VAL A 107 5.86 -6.60 2.40
CA VAL A 107 6.51 -7.73 1.73
C VAL A 107 6.89 -8.74 2.81
N GLY A 108 6.48 -10.01 2.61
CA GLY A 108 6.80 -11.07 3.56
C GLY A 108 5.73 -11.32 4.60
N ASN A 109 4.53 -10.76 4.42
CA ASN A 109 3.41 -10.94 5.37
C ASN A 109 2.46 -12.05 4.99
N THR A 110 2.01 -12.03 3.74
CA THR A 110 0.95 -12.94 3.29
C THR A 110 1.42 -13.93 2.26
N PHE A 111 2.67 -13.83 1.82
CA PHE A 111 3.24 -14.69 0.80
C PHE A 111 4.59 -15.19 1.29
N ASN A 112 4.77 -16.51 1.24
CA ASN A 112 6.02 -17.12 1.69
C ASN A 112 6.98 -17.26 0.51
N TYR A 113 7.89 -16.30 0.38
CA TYR A 113 8.83 -16.26 -0.74
C TYR A 113 9.81 -17.44 -0.74
N GLU A 114 10.15 -17.94 0.44
CA GLU A 114 11.05 -19.10 0.54
C GLU A 114 10.46 -20.34 -0.10
N LYS A 115 9.15 -20.54 0.06
CA LYS A 115 8.46 -21.68 -0.54
C LYS A 115 8.36 -21.60 -2.05
N GLN A 116 8.55 -20.42 -2.62
CA GLN A 116 8.44 -20.21 -4.07
C GLN A 116 9.76 -20.39 -4.78
N LYS A 117 10.85 -20.61 -4.04
CA LYS A 117 12.14 -20.89 -4.66
C LYS A 117 12.12 -22.27 -5.30
N GLN A 118 12.51 -22.34 -6.54
CA GLN A 118 12.60 -23.60 -7.26
C GLN A 118 13.93 -23.72 -7.95
#